data_1bcac36445afd133edbbbf85eb1d251b
#
_entry.id   1bcac36445afd133edbbbf85eb1d251b
#
_cell.length_a   1.000
_cell.length_b   1.000
_cell.length_c   1.000
_cell.angle_alpha   90.00
_cell.angle_beta   90.00
_cell.angle_gamma   90.00
#
_symmetry.space_group_name_H-M   'P 1'
#
loop_
_entity.id
_entity.type
_entity.pdbx_description
1 polymer ?
#
loop_
_entity_poly.entity_id
_entity_poly.type
_entity_poly.pdbx_seq_one_letter_code
_entity_poly.pdbx_strand_id
1 'polypeptide(L)'
;MSLKVLVIPEDPTYNGAILEPLIKRMLAECGKPQAKVLVLTDPKVNGFDHACARMVSIAERYAHFDFLLFLPDNDGQNRAVGLRRLEERVAQSGVRLLCCAAIEEVETWLLAGHRSKLQQDWRQVRQDVSVKENVFTPFLEQFGNRKESSGGRRRLMKEALRNYHSVTQLCPEIGDLEGRIKAGFAEIGT
;
A
#
# COMPACT_ATOMS: atom_id res chain seq x y z
N MET A 1 -0.48 -16.66 18.30
CA MET A 1 -1.23 -16.69 17.02
C MET A 1 -0.46 -15.90 15.95
N SER A 2 -0.60 -16.25 14.66
CA SER A 2 0.06 -15.49 13.59
C SER A 2 -0.77 -14.26 13.25
N LEU A 3 -0.15 -13.07 13.22
CA LEU A 3 -0.79 -11.80 12.83
C LEU A 3 -1.40 -11.93 11.43
N LYS A 4 -2.63 -11.44 11.26
CA LYS A 4 -3.36 -11.44 9.99
C LYS A 4 -3.64 -10.02 9.55
N VAL A 5 -3.22 -9.66 8.36
CA VAL A 5 -3.39 -8.33 7.78
C VAL A 5 -4.09 -8.44 6.42
N LEU A 6 -5.18 -7.69 6.25
CA LEU A 6 -5.88 -7.54 4.99
C LEU A 6 -5.46 -6.22 4.32
N VAL A 7 -4.93 -6.31 3.12
CA VAL A 7 -4.60 -5.14 2.28
C VAL A 7 -5.74 -4.89 1.32
N ILE A 8 -6.25 -3.68 1.30
CA ILE A 8 -7.36 -3.23 0.46
C ILE A 8 -6.81 -2.21 -0.54
N PRO A 9 -6.48 -2.63 -1.77
CA PRO A 9 -6.07 -1.74 -2.86
C PRO A 9 -7.28 -1.22 -3.63
N GLU A 10 -7.10 -0.20 -4.46
CA GLU A 10 -8.10 0.22 -5.46
C GLU A 10 -8.17 -0.77 -6.64
N ASP A 11 -7.03 -1.35 -7.01
CA ASP A 11 -6.90 -2.42 -8.01
C ASP A 11 -6.17 -3.63 -7.40
N PRO A 12 -6.86 -4.74 -7.13
CA PRO A 12 -6.23 -5.91 -6.53
C PRO A 12 -5.23 -6.61 -7.46
N THR A 13 -5.34 -6.42 -8.78
CA THR A 13 -4.48 -7.10 -9.76
C THR A 13 -3.11 -6.47 -9.84
N TYR A 14 -3.05 -5.16 -10.09
CA TYR A 14 -1.80 -4.44 -10.30
C TYR A 14 -1.24 -3.84 -9.02
N ASN A 15 -2.05 -3.08 -8.27
CA ASN A 15 -1.62 -2.50 -7.00
C ASN A 15 -1.36 -3.58 -5.96
N GLY A 16 -2.18 -4.65 -5.92
CA GLY A 16 -1.96 -5.78 -5.03
C GLY A 16 -0.59 -6.44 -5.22
N ALA A 17 -0.08 -6.49 -6.45
CA ALA A 17 1.25 -7.04 -6.75
C ALA A 17 2.41 -6.18 -6.20
N ILE A 18 2.19 -4.88 -5.98
CA ILE A 18 3.12 -3.95 -5.33
C ILE A 18 2.94 -3.99 -3.81
N LEU A 19 1.70 -3.90 -3.35
CA LEU A 19 1.36 -3.72 -1.94
C LEU A 19 1.63 -4.95 -1.09
N GLU A 20 1.34 -6.15 -1.60
CA GLU A 20 1.56 -7.38 -0.82
C GLU A 20 3.03 -7.57 -0.39
N PRO A 21 4.04 -7.49 -1.29
CA PRO A 21 5.43 -7.60 -0.87
C PRO A 21 5.88 -6.43 0.01
N LEU A 22 5.36 -5.21 -0.21
CA LEU A 22 5.66 -4.04 0.63
C LEU A 22 5.21 -4.27 2.07
N ILE A 23 3.95 -4.65 2.25
CA ILE A 23 3.39 -4.86 3.60
C ILE A 23 4.04 -6.07 4.29
N LYS A 24 4.34 -7.14 3.56
CA LYS A 24 5.12 -8.25 4.13
C LYS A 24 6.49 -7.80 4.63
N ARG A 25 7.19 -6.98 3.87
CA ARG A 25 8.48 -6.44 4.28
C ARG A 25 8.34 -5.51 5.49
N MET A 26 7.39 -4.59 5.48
CA MET A 26 7.10 -3.68 6.58
C MET A 26 6.81 -4.44 7.88
N LEU A 27 5.98 -5.48 7.83
CA LEU A 27 5.67 -6.31 9.00
C LEU A 27 6.89 -7.07 9.52
N ALA A 28 7.78 -7.51 8.64
CA ALA A 28 9.05 -8.12 9.04
C ALA A 28 9.95 -7.11 9.79
N GLU A 29 10.05 -5.86 9.32
CA GLU A 29 10.76 -4.77 10.03
C GLU A 29 10.10 -4.42 11.37
N CYS A 30 8.79 -4.63 11.49
CA CYS A 30 8.06 -4.50 12.76
C CYS A 30 8.19 -5.74 13.68
N GLY A 31 9.08 -6.69 13.38
CA GLY A 31 9.27 -7.91 14.18
C GLY A 31 8.19 -8.98 14.00
N LYS A 32 7.41 -8.91 12.91
CA LYS A 32 6.33 -9.87 12.59
C LYS A 32 6.56 -10.56 11.23
N PRO A 33 7.71 -11.24 11.00
CA PRO A 33 8.04 -11.82 9.69
C PRO A 33 7.11 -12.96 9.27
N GLN A 34 6.38 -13.56 10.23
CA GLN A 34 5.43 -14.65 9.98
C GLN A 34 3.99 -14.17 9.82
N ALA A 35 3.77 -12.85 9.71
CA ALA A 35 2.43 -12.30 9.50
C ALA A 35 1.82 -12.80 8.18
N LYS A 36 0.53 -13.12 8.22
CA LYS A 36 -0.24 -13.49 7.03
C LYS A 36 -0.81 -12.23 6.40
N VAL A 37 -0.40 -11.94 5.19
CA VAL A 37 -0.90 -10.80 4.41
C VAL A 37 -1.77 -11.32 3.28
N LEU A 38 -3.02 -10.86 3.24
CA LEU A 38 -3.99 -11.15 2.19
C LEU A 38 -4.33 -9.84 1.46
N VAL A 39 -4.41 -9.89 0.15
CA VAL A 39 -4.96 -8.79 -0.66
C VAL A 39 -6.44 -9.05 -0.90
N LEU A 40 -7.28 -8.04 -0.65
CA LEU A 40 -8.72 -8.14 -0.86
C LEU A 40 -9.03 -8.33 -2.34
N THR A 41 -9.75 -9.41 -2.65
CA THR A 41 -10.26 -9.72 -4.00
C THR A 41 -11.77 -9.88 -4.05
N ASP A 42 -12.39 -10.11 -2.89
CA ASP A 42 -13.84 -10.26 -2.71
C ASP A 42 -14.29 -9.59 -1.40
N PRO A 43 -15.17 -8.57 -1.44
CA PRO A 43 -15.79 -8.03 -2.66
C PRO A 43 -14.79 -7.29 -3.54
N LYS A 44 -14.96 -7.38 -4.84
CA LYS A 44 -14.15 -6.59 -5.77
C LYS A 44 -14.44 -5.11 -5.59
N VAL A 45 -13.41 -4.32 -5.37
CA VAL A 45 -13.46 -2.85 -5.35
C VAL A 45 -12.86 -2.29 -6.62
N ASN A 46 -13.40 -1.20 -7.11
CA ASN A 46 -12.93 -0.49 -8.31
C ASN A 46 -12.88 1.00 -7.99
N GLY A 47 -11.70 1.50 -7.67
CA GLY A 47 -11.45 2.90 -7.36
C GLY A 47 -11.83 3.31 -5.94
N PHE A 48 -11.43 4.52 -5.60
CA PHE A 48 -11.47 5.08 -4.25
C PHE A 48 -12.89 5.17 -3.67
N ASP A 49 -13.83 5.79 -4.40
CA ASP A 49 -15.19 6.03 -3.88
C ASP A 49 -15.93 4.73 -3.63
N HIS A 50 -15.77 3.76 -4.53
CA HIS A 50 -16.37 2.43 -4.36
C HIS A 50 -15.81 1.69 -3.15
N ALA A 51 -14.48 1.77 -2.92
CA ALA A 51 -13.84 1.20 -1.74
C ALA A 51 -14.37 1.87 -0.46
N CYS A 52 -14.41 3.20 -0.41
CA CYS A 52 -14.89 3.96 0.75
C CYS A 52 -16.36 3.66 1.09
N ALA A 53 -17.22 3.53 0.08
CA ALA A 53 -18.64 3.21 0.27
C ALA A 53 -18.85 1.81 0.89
N ARG A 54 -17.97 0.86 0.57
CA ARG A 54 -18.05 -0.53 1.04
C ARG A 54 -17.20 -0.83 2.26
N MET A 55 -16.41 0.12 2.75
CA MET A 55 -15.39 -0.15 3.76
C MET A 55 -15.96 -0.73 5.06
N VAL A 56 -17.12 -0.25 5.53
CA VAL A 56 -17.74 -0.78 6.74
C VAL A 56 -18.13 -2.25 6.55
N SER A 57 -18.79 -2.60 5.44
CA SER A 57 -19.18 -3.99 5.17
C SER A 57 -17.97 -4.91 4.95
N ILE A 58 -16.87 -4.38 4.37
CA ILE A 58 -15.60 -5.10 4.27
C ILE A 58 -15.04 -5.34 5.67
N ALA A 59 -15.02 -4.31 6.52
CA ALA A 59 -14.52 -4.41 7.89
C ALA A 59 -15.29 -5.45 8.71
N GLU A 60 -16.61 -5.45 8.65
CA GLU A 60 -17.46 -6.44 9.31
C GLU A 60 -17.15 -7.86 8.83
N ARG A 61 -17.06 -8.07 7.51
CA ARG A 61 -16.76 -9.38 6.92
C ARG A 61 -15.38 -9.91 7.30
N TYR A 62 -14.40 -9.02 7.43
CA TYR A 62 -13.01 -9.35 7.74
C TYR A 62 -12.59 -8.98 9.16
N ALA A 63 -13.55 -8.86 10.10
CA ALA A 63 -13.32 -8.52 11.50
C ALA A 63 -12.38 -9.50 12.24
N HIS A 64 -12.12 -10.67 11.67
CA HIS A 64 -11.18 -11.66 12.20
C HIS A 64 -9.72 -11.41 11.79
N PHE A 65 -9.43 -10.32 11.07
CA PHE A 65 -8.08 -9.82 10.81
C PHE A 65 -7.67 -8.85 11.92
N ASP A 66 -6.39 -8.85 12.26
CA ASP A 66 -5.83 -7.96 13.29
C ASP A 66 -5.74 -6.51 12.79
N PHE A 67 -5.47 -6.34 11.49
CA PHE A 67 -5.45 -5.04 10.79
C PHE A 67 -6.07 -5.15 9.41
N LEU A 68 -6.81 -4.10 9.04
CA LEU A 68 -7.18 -3.78 7.68
C LEU A 68 -6.36 -2.56 7.23
N LEU A 69 -5.73 -2.63 6.06
CA LEU A 69 -4.92 -1.55 5.50
C LEU A 69 -5.54 -1.10 4.18
N PHE A 70 -6.13 0.10 4.15
CA PHE A 70 -6.61 0.71 2.92
C PHE A 70 -5.53 1.63 2.34
N LEU A 71 -5.02 1.26 1.17
CA LEU A 71 -3.83 1.87 0.55
C LEU A 71 -4.18 2.40 -0.85
N PRO A 72 -4.95 3.50 -0.93
CA PRO A 72 -5.38 4.09 -2.20
C PRO A 72 -4.32 4.98 -2.83
N ASP A 73 -4.54 5.33 -4.09
CA ASP A 73 -3.86 6.39 -4.79
C ASP A 73 -4.38 7.77 -4.34
N ASN A 74 -3.56 8.82 -4.42
CA ASN A 74 -3.96 10.17 -4.05
C ASN A 74 -4.57 10.95 -5.23
N ASP A 75 -4.15 10.64 -6.46
CA ASP A 75 -4.68 11.22 -7.72
C ASP A 75 -4.74 12.76 -7.70
N GLY A 76 -3.69 13.43 -7.23
CA GLY A 76 -3.64 14.89 -7.11
C GLY A 76 -4.59 15.49 -6.07
N GLN A 77 -5.20 14.65 -5.20
CA GLN A 77 -6.17 15.07 -4.19
C GLN A 77 -5.59 14.96 -2.77
N ASN A 78 -6.06 15.81 -1.86
CA ASN A 78 -5.77 15.66 -0.45
C ASN A 78 -6.84 14.80 0.22
N ARG A 79 -6.58 13.50 0.35
CA ARG A 79 -7.52 12.53 0.92
C ARG A 79 -7.41 12.37 2.44
N ALA A 80 -6.45 13.03 3.09
CA ALA A 80 -6.09 12.79 4.50
C ALA A 80 -7.28 12.89 5.46
N VAL A 81 -8.12 13.93 5.35
CA VAL A 81 -9.29 14.13 6.22
C VAL A 81 -10.35 13.04 5.98
N GLY A 82 -10.62 12.71 4.71
CA GLY A 82 -11.58 11.67 4.35
C GLY A 82 -11.16 10.30 4.86
N LEU A 83 -9.89 9.95 4.72
CA LEU A 83 -9.33 8.69 5.20
C LEU A 83 -9.39 8.58 6.73
N ARG A 84 -9.09 9.65 7.46
CA ARG A 84 -9.21 9.66 8.93
C ARG A 84 -10.66 9.44 9.38
N ARG A 85 -11.62 10.11 8.76
CA ARG A 85 -13.05 9.88 9.04
C ARG A 85 -13.49 8.45 8.73
N LEU A 86 -12.90 7.85 7.69
CA LEU A 86 -13.16 6.46 7.34
C LEU A 86 -12.66 5.50 8.43
N GLU A 87 -11.45 5.73 8.95
CA GLU A 87 -10.90 4.97 10.08
C GLU A 87 -11.78 5.09 11.33
N GLU A 88 -12.20 6.31 11.70
CA GLU A 88 -13.08 6.58 12.83
C GLU A 88 -14.43 5.85 12.69
N ARG A 89 -15.01 5.88 11.48
CA ARG A 89 -16.27 5.20 11.19
C ARG A 89 -16.16 3.67 11.33
N VAL A 90 -15.07 3.08 10.82
CA VAL A 90 -14.83 1.63 10.92
C VAL A 90 -14.50 1.22 12.34
N ALA A 91 -13.81 2.06 13.12
CA ALA A 91 -13.48 1.78 14.51
C ALA A 91 -14.74 1.58 15.40
N GLN A 92 -15.88 2.17 15.02
CA GLN A 92 -17.16 1.95 15.71
C GLN A 92 -17.63 0.49 15.67
N SER A 93 -17.19 -0.30 14.69
CA SER A 93 -17.44 -1.75 14.61
C SER A 93 -16.39 -2.60 15.32
N GLY A 94 -15.46 -2.00 16.06
CA GLY A 94 -14.39 -2.71 16.77
C GLY A 94 -13.27 -3.22 15.87
N VAL A 95 -13.25 -2.84 14.59
CA VAL A 95 -12.25 -3.26 13.62
C VAL A 95 -11.19 -2.19 13.46
N ARG A 96 -9.93 -2.59 13.39
CA ARG A 96 -8.81 -1.67 13.21
C ARG A 96 -8.49 -1.50 11.73
N LEU A 97 -8.90 -0.34 11.19
CA LEU A 97 -8.55 0.11 9.85
C LEU A 97 -7.45 1.17 9.95
N LEU A 98 -6.37 1.02 9.17
CA LEU A 98 -5.37 2.04 8.93
C LEU A 98 -5.38 2.40 7.45
N CYS A 99 -5.46 3.70 7.16
CA CYS A 99 -5.44 4.22 5.80
C CYS A 99 -4.11 4.95 5.53
N CYS A 100 -3.55 4.74 4.35
CA CYS A 100 -2.37 5.46 3.89
C CYS A 100 -2.46 5.62 2.37
N ALA A 101 -2.71 6.84 1.91
CA ALA A 101 -2.69 7.12 0.47
C ALA A 101 -1.25 7.26 -0.02
N ALA A 102 -0.96 6.66 -1.18
CA ALA A 102 0.28 6.95 -1.89
C ALA A 102 0.24 8.40 -2.41
N ILE A 103 1.37 9.10 -2.37
CA ILE A 103 1.44 10.40 -3.04
C ILE A 103 1.43 10.14 -4.54
N GLU A 104 0.37 10.64 -5.18
CA GLU A 104 -0.10 10.39 -6.52
C GLU A 104 -0.52 8.92 -6.71
N GLU A 105 0.39 8.00 -6.92
CA GLU A 105 0.13 6.60 -7.30
C GLU A 105 0.95 5.62 -6.44
N VAL A 106 0.41 4.45 -6.15
CA VAL A 106 1.10 3.34 -5.45
C VAL A 106 2.38 2.93 -6.17
N GLU A 107 2.45 3.10 -7.47
CA GLU A 107 3.61 2.85 -8.30
C GLU A 107 4.84 3.68 -7.89
N THR A 108 4.65 4.84 -7.28
CA THR A 108 5.76 5.66 -6.76
C THR A 108 6.55 4.93 -5.68
N TRP A 109 5.91 4.08 -4.88
CA TRP A 109 6.60 3.28 -3.86
C TRP A 109 7.54 2.24 -4.46
N LEU A 110 7.17 1.67 -5.62
CA LEU A 110 8.05 0.78 -6.38
C LEU A 110 9.22 1.58 -7.01
N LEU A 111 8.92 2.72 -7.63
CA LEU A 111 9.92 3.58 -8.26
C LEU A 111 10.97 4.09 -7.26
N ALA A 112 10.59 4.34 -6.01
CA ALA A 112 11.51 4.78 -4.95
C ALA A 112 12.69 3.83 -4.79
N GLY A 113 12.47 2.52 -4.80
CA GLY A 113 13.53 1.51 -4.70
C GLY A 113 14.38 1.38 -5.96
N HIS A 114 13.95 1.98 -7.06
CA HIS A 114 14.66 1.99 -8.35
C HIS A 114 15.10 3.40 -8.77
N ARG A 115 15.16 4.35 -7.84
CA ARG A 115 15.47 5.76 -8.09
C ARG A 115 16.70 5.93 -9.00
N SER A 116 17.75 5.14 -8.81
CA SER A 116 18.98 5.22 -9.61
C SER A 116 18.82 4.85 -11.08
N LYS A 117 17.69 4.24 -11.44
CA LYS A 117 17.36 3.85 -12.83
C LYS A 117 16.44 4.86 -13.52
N LEU A 118 15.95 5.87 -12.77
CA LEU A 118 15.03 6.88 -13.31
C LEU A 118 15.86 7.99 -13.98
N GLN A 119 15.30 8.56 -15.05
CA GLN A 119 15.90 9.70 -15.75
C GLN A 119 15.55 11.03 -15.06
N GLN A 120 14.38 11.07 -14.43
CA GLN A 120 13.86 12.26 -13.74
C GLN A 120 14.42 12.35 -12.31
N ASP A 121 14.52 13.58 -11.81
CA ASP A 121 14.78 13.83 -10.39
C ASP A 121 13.63 13.30 -9.53
N TRP A 122 13.95 12.75 -8.35
CA TRP A 122 12.95 12.15 -7.48
C TRP A 122 11.85 13.12 -7.03
N ARG A 123 12.21 14.41 -6.85
CA ARG A 123 11.23 15.44 -6.49
C ARG A 123 10.22 15.67 -7.62
N GLN A 124 10.67 15.63 -8.87
CA GLN A 124 9.78 15.71 -10.03
C GLN A 124 8.85 14.51 -10.10
N VAL A 125 9.37 13.30 -9.89
CA VAL A 125 8.58 12.06 -9.85
C VAL A 125 7.47 12.14 -8.79
N ARG A 126 7.80 12.68 -7.59
CA ARG A 126 6.84 12.80 -6.47
C ARG A 126 5.78 13.90 -6.67
N GLN A 127 5.97 14.80 -7.60
CA GLN A 127 5.05 15.91 -7.90
C GLN A 127 4.27 15.70 -9.21
N ASP A 128 4.55 14.61 -9.92
CA ASP A 128 3.91 14.33 -11.20
C ASP A 128 2.59 13.58 -10.97
N VAL A 129 1.47 14.28 -11.13
CA VAL A 129 0.11 13.70 -11.03
C VAL A 129 -0.18 12.63 -12.09
N SER A 130 0.61 12.60 -13.15
CA SER A 130 0.58 11.58 -14.21
C SER A 130 1.79 10.65 -14.15
N VAL A 131 2.33 10.42 -12.96
CA VAL A 131 3.56 9.62 -12.75
C VAL A 131 3.43 8.21 -13.32
N LYS A 132 2.24 7.66 -13.35
CA LYS A 132 1.95 6.34 -13.91
C LYS A 132 2.24 6.29 -15.41
N GLU A 133 1.79 7.29 -16.16
CA GLU A 133 1.99 7.39 -17.60
C GLU A 133 3.40 7.88 -17.95
N ASN A 134 3.85 8.92 -17.25
CA ASN A 134 5.08 9.64 -17.60
C ASN A 134 6.36 8.93 -17.15
N VAL A 135 6.30 8.18 -16.04
CA VAL A 135 7.49 7.57 -15.42
C VAL A 135 7.35 6.07 -15.27
N PHE A 136 6.24 5.61 -14.67
CA PHE A 136 6.11 4.19 -14.33
C PHE A 136 5.90 3.30 -15.57
N THR A 137 5.04 3.70 -16.50
CA THR A 137 4.80 2.91 -17.72
C THR A 137 6.08 2.73 -18.55
N PRO A 138 6.86 3.79 -18.86
CA PRO A 138 8.16 3.63 -19.53
C PRO A 138 9.14 2.78 -18.72
N PHE A 139 9.20 2.95 -17.40
CA PHE A 139 10.02 2.12 -16.53
C PHE A 139 9.63 0.64 -16.61
N LEU A 140 8.34 0.35 -16.56
CA LEU A 140 7.82 -1.02 -16.63
C LEU A 140 8.07 -1.65 -18.02
N GLU A 141 8.00 -0.87 -19.10
CA GLU A 141 8.34 -1.34 -20.45
C GLU A 141 9.81 -1.73 -20.56
N GLN A 142 10.69 -0.99 -19.90
CA GLN A 142 12.13 -1.25 -19.94
C GLN A 142 12.56 -2.38 -18.99
N PHE A 143 12.01 -2.43 -17.77
CA PHE A 143 12.48 -3.33 -16.70
C PHE A 143 11.47 -4.41 -16.30
N GLY A 144 10.24 -4.31 -16.77
CA GLY A 144 9.19 -5.30 -16.52
C GLY A 144 9.31 -6.53 -17.42
N ASN A 145 8.34 -7.42 -17.27
CA ASN A 145 8.22 -8.59 -18.13
C ASN A 145 6.75 -8.88 -18.38
N ARG A 146 6.29 -8.66 -19.60
CA ARG A 146 4.88 -8.88 -20.01
C ARG A 146 4.42 -10.33 -19.83
N LYS A 147 5.34 -11.29 -19.79
CA LYS A 147 5.04 -12.72 -19.57
C LYS A 147 4.81 -13.06 -18.09
N GLU A 148 5.26 -12.21 -17.17
CA GLU A 148 5.01 -12.37 -15.75
C GLU A 148 3.59 -11.87 -15.40
N SER A 149 2.97 -12.50 -14.40
CA SER A 149 1.74 -11.97 -13.82
C SER A 149 1.98 -10.54 -13.33
N SER A 150 1.02 -9.64 -13.52
CA SER A 150 1.13 -8.21 -13.21
C SER A 150 2.27 -7.47 -13.94
N GLY A 151 2.76 -7.99 -15.09
CA GLY A 151 3.79 -7.33 -15.90
C GLY A 151 5.15 -7.21 -15.20
N GLY A 152 5.43 -8.04 -14.19
CA GLY A 152 6.68 -8.01 -13.43
C GLY A 152 6.67 -7.08 -12.21
N ARG A 153 5.55 -6.41 -11.88
CA ARG A 153 5.43 -5.48 -10.73
C ARG A 153 5.86 -6.13 -9.42
N ARG A 154 5.41 -7.35 -9.15
CA ARG A 154 5.76 -8.10 -7.93
C ARG A 154 7.25 -8.34 -7.80
N ARG A 155 7.94 -8.72 -8.89
CA ARG A 155 9.39 -8.92 -8.89
C ARG A 155 10.11 -7.61 -8.67
N LEU A 156 9.75 -6.58 -9.43
CA LEU A 156 10.36 -5.25 -9.30
C LEU A 156 10.16 -4.66 -7.90
N MET A 157 8.99 -4.85 -7.28
CA MET A 157 8.78 -4.41 -5.91
C MET A 157 9.67 -5.17 -4.91
N LYS A 158 9.82 -6.49 -5.06
CA LYS A 158 10.77 -7.27 -4.23
C LYS A 158 12.21 -6.81 -4.40
N GLU A 159 12.61 -6.41 -5.60
CA GLU A 159 13.93 -5.82 -5.85
C GLU A 159 14.08 -4.46 -5.15
N ALA A 160 13.08 -3.59 -5.27
CA ALA A 160 13.02 -2.29 -4.59
C ALA A 160 13.20 -2.44 -3.07
N LEU A 161 12.56 -3.44 -2.48
CA LEU A 161 12.56 -3.70 -1.04
C LEU A 161 13.89 -4.27 -0.50
N ARG A 162 14.87 -4.58 -1.34
CA ARG A 162 16.23 -4.91 -0.87
C ARG A 162 16.86 -3.75 -0.10
N ASN A 163 16.48 -2.52 -0.43
CA ASN A 163 16.83 -1.33 0.32
C ASN A 163 15.57 -0.64 0.88
N TYR A 164 14.86 -1.33 1.77
CA TYR A 164 13.61 -0.87 2.36
C TYR A 164 13.75 0.49 3.06
N HIS A 165 14.87 0.71 3.76
CA HIS A 165 15.14 1.97 4.43
C HIS A 165 15.19 3.16 3.45
N SER A 166 15.80 3.00 2.28
CA SER A 166 15.77 4.03 1.24
C SER A 166 14.35 4.30 0.73
N VAL A 167 13.53 3.25 0.58
CA VAL A 167 12.12 3.42 0.18
C VAL A 167 11.35 4.23 1.20
N THR A 168 11.49 3.97 2.49
CA THR A 168 10.81 4.72 3.56
C THR A 168 11.31 6.16 3.69
N GLN A 169 12.59 6.42 3.43
CA GLN A 169 13.13 7.78 3.37
C GLN A 169 12.59 8.60 2.20
N LEU A 170 12.45 7.97 1.04
CA LEU A 170 11.93 8.60 -0.18
C LEU A 170 10.41 8.74 -0.18
N CYS A 171 9.71 7.90 0.58
CA CYS A 171 8.26 7.87 0.75
C CYS A 171 7.91 7.90 2.25
N PRO A 172 7.94 9.08 2.90
CA PRO A 172 7.72 9.22 4.35
C PRO A 172 6.38 8.63 4.81
N GLU A 173 5.35 8.66 3.97
CA GLU A 173 4.04 8.08 4.26
C GLU A 173 4.10 6.57 4.56
N ILE A 174 5.07 5.84 3.99
CA ILE A 174 5.33 4.42 4.31
C ILE A 174 5.89 4.31 5.73
N GLY A 175 6.81 5.19 6.10
CA GLY A 175 7.38 5.24 7.46
C GLY A 175 6.32 5.58 8.51
N ASP A 176 5.42 6.52 8.19
CA ASP A 176 4.29 6.88 9.06
C ASP A 176 3.33 5.70 9.25
N LEU A 177 3.00 4.98 8.17
CA LEU A 177 2.19 3.76 8.26
C LEU A 177 2.87 2.69 9.13
N GLU A 178 4.17 2.47 8.94
CA GLU A 178 4.95 1.53 9.75
C GLU A 178 4.89 1.90 11.25
N GLY A 179 5.07 3.18 11.59
CA GLY A 179 4.96 3.68 12.96
C GLY A 179 3.59 3.42 13.57
N ARG A 180 2.52 3.64 12.80
CA ARG A 180 1.13 3.39 13.23
C ARG A 180 0.84 1.89 13.43
N ILE A 181 1.37 1.03 12.59
CA ILE A 181 1.27 -0.43 12.75
C ILE A 181 1.99 -0.86 14.03
N LYS A 182 3.22 -0.37 14.28
CA LYS A 182 3.98 -0.66 15.50
C LYS A 182 3.24 -0.23 16.76
N ALA A 183 2.65 0.97 16.76
CA ALA A 183 1.82 1.45 17.86
C ALA A 183 0.62 0.53 18.12
N GLY A 184 -0.04 0.06 17.06
CA GLY A 184 -1.16 -0.85 17.15
C GLY A 184 -0.83 -2.22 17.73
N PHE A 185 0.43 -2.68 17.64
CA PHE A 185 0.83 -3.94 18.29
C PHE A 185 0.83 -3.87 19.81
N ALA A 186 1.13 -2.71 20.38
CA ALA A 186 1.09 -2.52 21.84
C ALA A 186 -0.33 -2.71 22.41
N GLU A 187 -1.35 -2.43 21.60
CA GLU A 187 -2.76 -2.56 21.99
C GLU A 187 -3.32 -3.99 21.80
N ILE A 188 -2.70 -4.82 20.93
CA ILE A 188 -3.11 -6.22 20.72
C ILE A 188 -2.47 -7.15 21.76
N GLY A 189 -1.36 -6.75 22.37
CA GLY A 189 -0.58 -7.56 23.31
C GLY A 189 -0.98 -7.41 24.78
N THR A 190 -1.98 -6.59 25.05
CA THR A 190 -2.60 -6.43 26.39
C THR A 190 -3.94 -7.14 26.43
#